data_3f232123d966d93e268f47612da5a2d4
#
_entry.id   3f232123d966d93e268f47612da5a2d4
#
_cell.length_a   1.000
_cell.length_b   1.000
_cell.length_c   1.000
_cell.angle_alpha   90.00
_cell.angle_beta   90.00
_cell.angle_gamma   90.00
#
_symmetry.space_group_name_H-M   'P 1'
#
loop_
_entity.id
_entity.type
_entity.pdbx_description
1 polymer ?
#
loop_
_entity_poly.entity_id
_entity_poly.type
_entity_poly.pdbx_seq_one_letter_code
_entity_poly.pdbx_strand_id
1 'polypeptide(L)'
;MEDNTSVRIYYYYDFTDTDHFCSKLEQHFRETGHERPLEFISWNCYRQQPGMDGDIYIYDAIALTALVDKGYLHQLPEVIDTSDMFSWTIDKSKVGKKTYGVPLMICANTLICRKKDDRNIKNIFDLHERTAIPLKSMLMYYYIQAFCNYQNDSVHRTFEHLIELMGGREYLAESSLSEYDGVSRFRSEECRYFLGFTESLRLFEPDDYIVRFANFSENPEDQMPLFMVDYASLGNNVREEKLLDCLDLLEIMTDKEFIFDLCVQEGRLQYMLPSCMRVYGRLAEMNPVYDQLYQQLLPEENGVFRYKKSFYEEFYRKSDELLESLTLMDHK
;
A
#
# COMPACT_ATOMS: atom_id res chain seq x y z
N MET A 1 10.00 25.46 -25.63
CA MET A 1 11.16 24.58 -25.36
C MET A 1 10.88 24.00 -24.00
N GLU A 2 10.55 22.71 -23.94
CA GLU A 2 10.37 22.01 -22.67
C GLU A 2 11.71 22.04 -21.93
N ASP A 3 11.65 22.37 -20.65
CA ASP A 3 12.85 22.46 -19.80
C ASP A 3 13.41 21.05 -19.62
N ASN A 4 14.44 20.73 -20.42
CA ASN A 4 15.04 19.40 -20.54
C ASN A 4 16.08 19.13 -19.46
N THR A 5 16.13 19.95 -18.43
CA THR A 5 17.20 19.94 -17.44
C THR A 5 16.89 19.05 -16.23
N SER A 6 15.63 18.87 -15.85
CA SER A 6 15.20 18.10 -14.65
C SER A 6 14.94 16.63 -14.95
N VAL A 7 15.09 15.76 -13.95
CA VAL A 7 14.52 14.41 -13.94
C VAL A 7 13.06 14.49 -13.51
N ARG A 8 12.15 13.99 -14.34
CA ARG A 8 10.70 14.04 -14.10
C ARG A 8 10.22 12.76 -13.46
N ILE A 9 9.69 12.88 -12.23
CA ILE A 9 9.24 11.77 -11.40
C ILE A 9 7.73 11.87 -11.24
N TYR A 10 6.99 10.99 -11.91
CA TYR A 10 5.57 10.83 -11.67
C TYR A 10 5.37 9.94 -10.44
N TYR A 11 4.66 10.45 -9.41
CA TYR A 11 4.37 9.70 -8.21
C TYR A 11 2.89 9.78 -7.85
N TYR A 12 2.32 8.72 -7.32
CA TYR A 12 0.95 8.75 -6.85
C TYR A 12 0.89 9.26 -5.40
N TYR A 13 -0.23 9.92 -5.04
CA TYR A 13 -0.30 10.76 -3.84
C TYR A 13 -0.66 10.04 -2.53
N ASP A 14 -0.89 8.72 -2.56
CA ASP A 14 -1.25 7.95 -1.36
C ASP A 14 -0.04 7.57 -0.47
N PHE A 15 1.16 8.05 -0.79
CA PHE A 15 2.27 8.01 0.15
C PHE A 15 1.90 8.78 1.41
N THR A 16 2.19 8.21 2.59
CA THR A 16 1.76 8.71 3.90
C THR A 16 2.20 10.16 4.15
N ASP A 17 3.37 10.55 3.66
CA ASP A 17 3.87 11.93 3.66
C ASP A 17 4.65 12.18 2.37
N THR A 18 3.96 12.70 1.39
CA THR A 18 4.51 12.97 0.07
C THR A 18 5.65 13.99 0.09
N ASP A 19 5.51 15.03 0.91
CA ASP A 19 6.53 16.08 1.03
C ASP A 19 7.79 15.51 1.66
N HIS A 20 7.64 14.63 2.65
CA HIS A 20 8.77 13.92 3.27
C HIS A 20 9.48 13.03 2.26
N PHE A 21 8.73 12.23 1.48
CA PHE A 21 9.30 11.39 0.42
C PHE A 21 10.11 12.21 -0.58
N CYS A 22 9.50 13.25 -1.17
CA CYS A 22 10.16 14.11 -2.16
C CYS A 22 11.44 14.75 -1.60
N SER A 23 11.35 15.30 -0.38
CA SER A 23 12.47 15.96 0.31
C SER A 23 13.61 14.98 0.59
N LYS A 24 13.31 13.76 1.07
CA LYS A 24 14.32 12.74 1.33
C LYS A 24 14.97 12.23 0.06
N LEU A 25 14.20 11.99 -1.00
CA LEU A 25 14.76 11.56 -2.28
C LEU A 25 15.70 12.62 -2.85
N GLU A 26 15.31 13.88 -2.81
CA GLU A 26 16.17 14.97 -3.26
C GLU A 26 17.42 15.10 -2.38
N GLN A 27 17.32 14.97 -1.06
CA GLN A 27 18.46 14.99 -0.15
C GLN A 27 19.46 13.89 -0.49
N HIS A 28 19.04 12.62 -0.54
CA HIS A 28 19.93 11.49 -0.85
C HIS A 28 20.56 11.62 -2.23
N PHE A 29 19.79 12.10 -3.22
CA PHE A 29 20.30 12.34 -4.57
C PHE A 29 21.40 13.42 -4.61
N ARG A 30 21.26 14.49 -3.81
CA ARG A 30 22.33 15.50 -3.65
C ARG A 30 23.55 14.96 -2.93
N GLU A 31 23.36 14.14 -1.91
CA GLU A 31 24.45 13.53 -1.13
C GLU A 31 25.32 12.58 -1.97
N THR A 32 24.77 11.96 -3.02
CA THR A 32 25.52 11.18 -4.00
C THR A 32 26.24 12.01 -5.06
N GLY A 33 26.16 13.36 -4.99
CA GLY A 33 26.90 14.29 -5.83
C GLY A 33 26.18 14.75 -7.10
N HIS A 34 24.90 14.42 -7.25
CA HIS A 34 24.09 14.87 -8.37
C HIS A 34 23.60 16.31 -8.20
N GLU A 35 23.62 17.07 -9.28
CA GLU A 35 23.16 18.47 -9.29
C GLU A 35 21.90 18.69 -10.11
N ARG A 36 21.46 17.67 -10.88
CA ARG A 36 20.26 17.79 -11.74
C ARG A 36 19.01 18.00 -10.89
N PRO A 37 18.15 18.98 -11.24
CA PRO A 37 16.89 19.18 -10.51
C PRO A 37 15.96 17.98 -10.65
N LEU A 38 15.19 17.68 -9.60
CA LEU A 38 14.09 16.74 -9.64
C LEU A 38 12.78 17.51 -9.78
N GLU A 39 11.92 17.05 -10.69
CA GLU A 39 10.58 17.58 -10.90
C GLU A 39 9.58 16.51 -10.50
N PHE A 40 8.89 16.74 -9.38
CA PHE A 40 7.89 15.81 -8.85
C PHE A 40 6.50 16.15 -9.40
N ILE A 41 5.85 15.20 -10.06
CA ILE A 41 4.55 15.34 -10.68
C ILE A 41 3.58 14.35 -10.03
N SER A 42 2.67 14.89 -9.22
CA SER A 42 1.63 14.08 -8.59
C SER A 42 0.62 13.58 -9.62
N TRP A 43 0.24 12.31 -9.53
CA TRP A 43 -0.80 11.71 -10.35
C TRP A 43 -1.53 10.63 -9.58
N ASN A 44 -2.76 10.34 -9.97
CA ASN A 44 -3.53 9.27 -9.35
C ASN A 44 -3.46 8.02 -10.25
N CYS A 45 -2.62 7.05 -9.87
CA CYS A 45 -2.41 5.82 -10.64
C CYS A 45 -3.67 4.95 -10.78
N TYR A 46 -4.67 5.19 -9.96
CA TYR A 46 -5.96 4.51 -10.03
C TYR A 46 -6.95 5.14 -10.99
N ARG A 47 -6.85 6.46 -11.25
CA ARG A 47 -7.85 7.22 -12.02
C ARG A 47 -7.31 7.87 -13.29
N GLN A 48 -6.00 8.08 -13.37
CA GLN A 48 -5.39 8.90 -14.40
C GLN A 48 -4.31 8.14 -15.17
N GLN A 49 -4.09 8.55 -16.40
CA GLN A 49 -2.89 8.20 -17.14
C GLN A 49 -1.81 9.23 -16.84
N PRO A 50 -0.56 8.82 -16.56
CA PRO A 50 0.53 9.79 -16.43
C PRO A 50 0.93 10.35 -17.79
N GLY A 51 1.75 11.38 -17.82
CA GLY A 51 2.41 11.82 -19.03
C GLY A 51 3.41 10.77 -19.54
N MET A 52 3.63 10.72 -20.87
CA MET A 52 4.62 9.83 -21.49
C MET A 52 6.07 10.37 -21.36
N ASP A 53 6.25 11.50 -20.74
CA ASP A 53 7.49 12.25 -20.58
C ASP A 53 8.14 12.08 -19.20
N GLY A 54 7.61 11.14 -18.39
CA GLY A 54 8.23 10.76 -17.12
C GLY A 54 9.52 9.98 -17.33
N ASP A 55 10.54 10.36 -16.57
CA ASP A 55 11.80 9.64 -16.49
C ASP A 55 11.73 8.51 -15.46
N ILE A 56 10.96 8.71 -14.36
CA ILE A 56 10.63 7.70 -13.35
C ILE A 56 9.12 7.75 -13.08
N TYR A 57 8.54 6.56 -12.84
CA TYR A 57 7.16 6.39 -12.43
C TYR A 57 7.09 5.62 -11.11
N ILE A 58 6.39 6.18 -10.11
CA ILE A 58 6.08 5.54 -8.83
C ILE A 58 4.58 5.28 -8.77
N TYR A 59 4.20 4.01 -8.55
CA TYR A 59 2.81 3.57 -8.69
C TYR A 59 2.55 2.31 -7.88
N ASP A 60 1.28 2.06 -7.53
CA ASP A 60 0.84 0.78 -6.97
C ASP A 60 0.92 -0.33 -8.04
N ALA A 61 1.34 -1.53 -7.63
CA ALA A 61 1.44 -2.75 -8.46
C ALA A 61 0.24 -2.99 -9.36
N ILE A 62 -0.88 -2.55 -8.94
CA ILE A 62 -2.16 -2.59 -9.62
C ILE A 62 -2.06 -1.98 -11.03
N ALA A 63 -1.31 -0.88 -11.23
CA ALA A 63 -1.14 -0.21 -12.50
C ALA A 63 -0.08 -0.85 -13.42
N LEU A 64 0.79 -1.71 -12.88
CA LEU A 64 1.97 -2.23 -13.57
C LEU A 64 1.67 -2.76 -14.98
N THR A 65 0.71 -3.68 -15.10
CA THR A 65 0.43 -4.32 -16.40
C THR A 65 -0.06 -3.30 -17.43
N ALA A 66 -0.92 -2.37 -17.00
CA ALA A 66 -1.45 -1.33 -17.89
C ALA A 66 -0.37 -0.34 -18.35
N LEU A 67 0.56 0.01 -17.45
CA LEU A 67 1.68 0.90 -17.80
C LEU A 67 2.65 0.22 -18.77
N VAL A 68 2.94 -1.07 -18.59
CA VAL A 68 3.78 -1.85 -19.52
C VAL A 68 3.11 -1.98 -20.88
N ASP A 69 1.84 -2.40 -20.93
CA ASP A 69 1.08 -2.60 -22.17
C ASP A 69 0.96 -1.32 -23.01
N LYS A 70 0.92 -0.16 -22.34
CA LYS A 70 0.85 1.16 -23.00
C LYS A 70 2.22 1.77 -23.31
N GLY A 71 3.31 1.09 -22.95
CA GLY A 71 4.67 1.52 -23.28
C GLY A 71 5.22 2.66 -22.42
N TYR A 72 4.70 2.86 -21.21
CA TYR A 72 5.25 3.85 -20.26
C TYR A 72 6.59 3.41 -19.66
N LEU A 73 6.76 2.11 -19.40
CA LEU A 73 7.85 1.60 -18.60
C LEU A 73 8.92 0.90 -19.44
N HIS A 74 10.15 1.13 -19.11
CA HIS A 74 11.30 0.39 -19.59
C HIS A 74 11.54 -0.83 -18.70
N GLN A 75 12.07 -1.93 -19.28
CA GLN A 75 12.54 -3.07 -18.51
C GLN A 75 13.60 -2.61 -17.50
N LEU A 76 13.50 -3.05 -16.24
CA LEU A 76 14.48 -2.74 -15.20
C LEU A 76 15.84 -3.30 -15.61
N PRO A 77 16.89 -2.46 -15.64
CA PRO A 77 18.26 -2.92 -15.90
C PRO A 77 18.75 -3.86 -14.80
N GLU A 78 19.55 -4.87 -15.19
CA GLU A 78 20.11 -5.86 -14.25
C GLU A 78 21.13 -5.25 -13.25
N VAL A 79 21.59 -4.03 -13.49
CA VAL A 79 22.51 -3.33 -12.62
C VAL A 79 21.89 -2.95 -11.27
N ILE A 80 20.58 -2.80 -11.20
CA ILE A 80 19.87 -2.43 -9.96
C ILE A 80 19.86 -3.63 -9.01
N ASP A 81 20.51 -3.49 -7.86
CA ASP A 81 20.54 -4.53 -6.82
C ASP A 81 19.22 -4.56 -6.04
N THR A 82 18.54 -5.68 -6.12
CA THR A 82 17.28 -5.95 -5.40
C THR A 82 17.39 -7.12 -4.43
N SER A 83 18.62 -7.56 -4.12
CA SER A 83 18.87 -8.75 -3.28
C SER A 83 18.35 -8.60 -1.84
N ASP A 84 18.19 -7.38 -1.37
CA ASP A 84 17.68 -7.06 -0.03
C ASP A 84 16.15 -6.97 0.05
N MET A 85 15.46 -7.07 -1.08
CA MET A 85 14.00 -7.01 -1.16
C MET A 85 13.38 -8.39 -0.92
N PHE A 86 12.14 -8.43 -0.42
CA PHE A 86 11.39 -9.68 -0.39
C PHE A 86 11.28 -10.24 -1.82
N SER A 87 11.70 -11.50 -2.04
CA SER A 87 11.76 -12.13 -3.37
C SER A 87 10.42 -12.09 -4.10
N TRP A 88 9.32 -12.32 -3.37
CA TRP A 88 7.98 -12.30 -3.93
C TRP A 88 7.56 -10.92 -4.46
N THR A 89 8.07 -9.80 -3.91
CA THR A 89 7.79 -8.46 -4.44
C THR A 89 8.46 -8.25 -5.79
N ILE A 90 9.69 -8.74 -5.96
CA ILE A 90 10.42 -8.70 -7.23
C ILE A 90 9.74 -9.61 -8.28
N ASP A 91 9.34 -10.83 -7.90
CA ASP A 91 8.65 -11.72 -8.82
C ASP A 91 7.33 -11.15 -9.33
N LYS A 92 6.65 -10.38 -8.49
CA LYS A 92 5.40 -9.71 -8.87
C LYS A 92 5.59 -8.40 -9.64
N SER A 93 6.82 -7.85 -9.73
CA SER A 93 7.13 -6.73 -10.64
C SER A 93 7.37 -7.18 -12.09
N LYS A 94 7.25 -8.48 -12.39
CA LYS A 94 7.44 -9.04 -13.74
C LYS A 94 6.16 -8.98 -14.56
N VAL A 95 6.29 -8.57 -15.83
CA VAL A 95 5.27 -8.77 -16.88
C VAL A 95 5.89 -9.68 -17.94
N GLY A 96 5.33 -10.87 -18.10
CA GLY A 96 6.00 -11.95 -18.85
C GLY A 96 7.28 -12.41 -18.13
N LYS A 97 8.42 -12.32 -18.83
CA LYS A 97 9.74 -12.69 -18.28
C LYS A 97 10.58 -11.49 -17.85
N LYS A 98 10.07 -10.28 -17.97
CA LYS A 98 10.82 -9.06 -17.75
C LYS A 98 10.38 -8.39 -16.45
N THR A 99 11.34 -7.96 -15.65
CA THR A 99 11.15 -7.14 -14.46
C THR A 99 11.04 -5.67 -14.89
N TYR A 100 10.12 -4.91 -14.29
CA TYR A 100 9.89 -3.51 -14.66
C TYR A 100 10.05 -2.53 -13.52
N GLY A 101 9.90 -2.93 -12.27
CA GLY A 101 9.97 -2.01 -11.14
C GLY A 101 10.77 -2.55 -9.96
N VAL A 102 11.34 -1.64 -9.19
CA VAL A 102 11.89 -1.90 -7.87
C VAL A 102 10.78 -1.68 -6.84
N PRO A 103 10.57 -2.61 -5.89
CA PRO A 103 9.55 -2.46 -4.87
C PRO A 103 10.04 -1.49 -3.79
N LEU A 104 9.17 -0.58 -3.37
CA LEU A 104 9.45 0.41 -2.32
C LEU A 104 8.79 0.02 -1.01
N MET A 105 7.45 0.12 -0.98
CA MET A 105 6.64 -0.13 0.19
C MET A 105 5.61 -1.21 -0.10
N ILE A 106 5.16 -1.85 0.96
CA ILE A 106 4.11 -2.85 0.95
C ILE A 106 2.92 -2.28 1.71
N CYS A 107 1.72 -2.47 1.19
CA CYS A 107 0.49 -2.11 1.85
C CYS A 107 -0.41 -3.34 1.97
N ALA A 108 -1.03 -3.51 3.12
CA ALA A 108 -1.99 -4.59 3.36
C ALA A 108 -2.99 -4.19 4.44
N ASN A 109 -4.21 -4.67 4.33
CA ASN A 109 -5.13 -4.55 5.43
C ASN A 109 -4.65 -5.36 6.63
N THR A 110 -4.71 -4.76 7.80
CA THR A 110 -4.29 -5.37 9.06
C THR A 110 -5.43 -5.45 10.04
N LEU A 111 -5.45 -6.55 10.78
CA LEU A 111 -6.27 -6.73 11.95
C LEU A 111 -5.42 -6.44 13.19
N ILE A 112 -5.83 -5.45 13.96
CA ILE A 112 -5.15 -5.03 15.18
C ILE A 112 -6.05 -5.36 16.37
N CYS A 113 -5.50 -6.00 17.41
CA CYS A 113 -6.19 -6.25 18.65
C CYS A 113 -5.25 -6.08 19.85
N ARG A 114 -5.82 -5.91 21.05
CA ARG A 114 -5.03 -5.96 22.28
C ARG A 114 -4.60 -7.38 22.55
N LYS A 115 -3.45 -7.60 23.18
CA LYS A 115 -2.96 -8.96 23.56
C LYS A 115 -3.99 -9.75 24.38
N LYS A 116 -4.74 -9.07 25.27
CA LYS A 116 -5.80 -9.73 26.07
C LYS A 116 -6.98 -10.24 25.22
N ASP A 117 -7.18 -9.66 24.04
CA ASP A 117 -8.26 -9.99 23.11
C ASP A 117 -7.80 -10.92 21.97
N ASP A 118 -6.51 -11.31 22.00
CA ASP A 118 -5.94 -12.17 20.95
C ASP A 118 -6.62 -13.54 20.93
N ARG A 119 -7.16 -13.87 19.78
CA ARG A 119 -7.72 -15.18 19.44
C ARG A 119 -7.09 -15.63 18.13
N ASN A 120 -7.12 -16.91 17.86
CA ASN A 120 -6.62 -17.45 16.60
C ASN A 120 -7.58 -17.15 15.45
N ILE A 121 -7.64 -15.88 15.04
CA ILE A 121 -8.44 -15.41 13.93
C ILE A 121 -7.65 -15.62 12.64
N LYS A 122 -8.20 -16.38 11.70
CA LYS A 122 -7.56 -16.71 10.42
C LYS A 122 -8.06 -15.80 9.28
N ASN A 123 -9.30 -15.35 9.37
CA ASN A 123 -9.92 -14.48 8.38
C ASN A 123 -10.97 -13.57 9.04
N ILE A 124 -11.46 -12.57 8.30
CA ILE A 124 -12.44 -11.62 8.84
C ILE A 124 -13.77 -12.27 9.25
N PHE A 125 -14.13 -13.42 8.68
CA PHE A 125 -15.39 -14.13 8.98
C PHE A 125 -15.32 -14.91 10.30
N ASP A 126 -14.12 -15.07 10.89
CA ASP A 126 -13.95 -15.57 12.26
C ASP A 126 -14.26 -14.50 13.32
N LEU A 127 -14.39 -13.24 12.91
CA LEU A 127 -14.74 -12.13 13.80
C LEU A 127 -16.25 -12.13 14.07
N HIS A 128 -16.61 -12.00 15.33
CA HIS A 128 -18.00 -11.92 15.79
C HIS A 128 -18.25 -10.77 16.77
N GLU A 129 -17.18 -10.10 17.19
CA GLU A 129 -17.26 -8.96 18.09
C GLU A 129 -17.13 -7.64 17.32
N ARG A 130 -17.62 -6.56 17.94
CA ARG A 130 -17.52 -5.23 17.34
C ARG A 130 -16.09 -4.90 16.94
N THR A 131 -15.94 -4.54 15.67
CA THR A 131 -14.68 -4.18 15.03
C THR A 131 -14.75 -2.74 14.52
N ALA A 132 -13.76 -1.94 14.84
CA ALA A 132 -13.62 -0.61 14.28
C ALA A 132 -13.08 -0.71 12.84
N ILE A 133 -13.80 -0.16 11.88
CA ILE A 133 -13.46 -0.24 10.46
C ILE A 133 -13.61 1.15 9.86
N PRO A 134 -12.53 1.81 9.39
CA PRO A 134 -12.60 3.09 8.70
C PRO A 134 -13.11 2.91 7.26
N LEU A 135 -14.36 2.49 7.13
CA LEU A 135 -14.94 2.02 5.86
C LEU A 135 -14.84 3.06 4.75
N LYS A 136 -15.14 4.33 5.06
CA LYS A 136 -15.19 5.39 4.04
C LYS A 136 -13.82 5.68 3.43
N SER A 137 -12.77 5.74 4.25
CA SER A 137 -11.41 6.04 3.78
C SER A 137 -10.75 4.85 3.09
N MET A 138 -11.22 3.63 3.36
CA MET A 138 -10.57 2.40 2.90
C MET A 138 -11.46 1.53 2.01
N LEU A 139 -12.64 2.01 1.63
CA LEU A 139 -13.65 1.24 0.92
C LEU A 139 -13.11 0.59 -0.37
N MET A 140 -12.31 1.33 -1.14
CA MET A 140 -11.72 0.81 -2.36
C MET A 140 -10.81 -0.40 -2.09
N TYR A 141 -9.97 -0.34 -1.06
CA TYR A 141 -9.07 -1.44 -0.71
C TYR A 141 -9.83 -2.67 -0.24
N TYR A 142 -10.86 -2.49 0.58
CA TYR A 142 -11.75 -3.59 0.97
C TYR A 142 -12.46 -4.18 -0.24
N TYR A 143 -12.90 -3.35 -1.18
CA TYR A 143 -13.51 -3.79 -2.42
C TYR A 143 -12.53 -4.66 -3.24
N ILE A 144 -11.29 -4.19 -3.41
CA ILE A 144 -10.25 -4.94 -4.13
C ILE A 144 -10.00 -6.28 -3.44
N GLN A 145 -9.83 -6.31 -2.12
CA GLN A 145 -9.63 -7.54 -1.35
C GLN A 145 -10.79 -8.52 -1.55
N ALA A 146 -12.02 -8.05 -1.37
CA ALA A 146 -13.19 -8.87 -1.54
C ALA A 146 -13.34 -9.38 -2.98
N PHE A 147 -13.12 -8.52 -3.97
CA PHE A 147 -13.19 -8.88 -5.39
C PHE A 147 -12.17 -9.97 -5.75
N CYS A 148 -10.93 -9.85 -5.28
CA CYS A 148 -9.87 -10.83 -5.58
C CYS A 148 -10.12 -12.17 -4.94
N ASN A 149 -10.63 -12.19 -3.70
CA ASN A 149 -10.82 -13.42 -2.95
C ASN A 149 -12.11 -14.16 -3.34
N TYR A 150 -13.18 -13.43 -3.72
CA TYR A 150 -14.48 -14.04 -3.98
C TYR A 150 -14.98 -13.90 -5.41
N GLN A 151 -14.27 -13.16 -6.28
CA GLN A 151 -14.81 -12.69 -7.54
C GLN A 151 -16.12 -11.87 -7.33
N ASN A 152 -16.79 -11.45 -8.38
CA ASN A 152 -17.87 -10.45 -8.31
C ASN A 152 -19.06 -10.81 -7.38
N ASP A 153 -19.41 -12.10 -7.25
CA ASP A 153 -20.66 -12.51 -6.61
C ASP A 153 -20.64 -12.45 -5.08
N SER A 154 -19.45 -12.44 -4.47
CA SER A 154 -19.29 -12.50 -3.01
C SER A 154 -18.86 -11.17 -2.38
N VAL A 155 -18.62 -10.14 -3.16
CA VAL A 155 -18.22 -8.81 -2.66
C VAL A 155 -19.28 -8.24 -1.73
N HIS A 156 -20.54 -8.34 -2.13
CA HIS A 156 -21.66 -7.84 -1.31
C HIS A 156 -21.74 -8.52 0.06
N ARG A 157 -21.55 -9.84 0.11
CA ARG A 157 -21.53 -10.60 1.37
C ARG A 157 -20.40 -10.14 2.30
N THR A 158 -19.22 -9.87 1.74
CA THR A 158 -18.09 -9.35 2.53
C THR A 158 -18.46 -8.01 3.18
N PHE A 159 -19.08 -7.11 2.43
CA PHE A 159 -19.47 -5.81 2.96
C PHE A 159 -20.61 -5.89 3.98
N GLU A 160 -21.61 -6.74 3.78
CA GLU A 160 -22.63 -7.00 4.80
C GLU A 160 -22.00 -7.48 6.11
N HIS A 161 -21.03 -8.39 6.02
CA HIS A 161 -20.32 -8.85 7.21
C HIS A 161 -19.50 -7.72 7.89
N LEU A 162 -18.79 -6.89 7.11
CA LEU A 162 -18.08 -5.73 7.68
C LEU A 162 -19.04 -4.77 8.39
N ILE A 163 -20.22 -4.53 7.82
CA ILE A 163 -21.26 -3.68 8.42
C ILE A 163 -21.74 -4.28 9.74
N GLU A 164 -21.99 -5.58 9.78
CA GLU A 164 -22.40 -6.28 11.01
C GLU A 164 -21.32 -6.14 12.09
N LEU A 165 -20.04 -6.33 11.74
CA LEU A 165 -18.92 -6.16 12.66
C LEU A 165 -18.80 -4.73 13.21
N MET A 166 -19.16 -3.72 12.44
CA MET A 166 -19.18 -2.32 12.89
C MET A 166 -20.28 -2.01 13.89
N GLY A 167 -21.33 -2.82 13.95
CA GLY A 167 -22.50 -2.63 14.81
C GLY A 167 -23.79 -2.42 14.03
N GLY A 168 -23.81 -2.77 12.75
CA GLY A 168 -24.99 -2.72 11.89
C GLY A 168 -25.15 -1.39 11.14
N ARG A 169 -26.22 -1.31 10.36
CA ARG A 169 -26.49 -0.16 9.45
C ARG A 169 -26.79 1.14 10.19
N GLU A 170 -27.37 1.06 11.39
CA GLU A 170 -27.62 2.26 12.21
C GLU A 170 -26.31 3.02 12.49
N TYR A 171 -25.23 2.30 12.74
CA TYR A 171 -23.92 2.91 12.93
C TYR A 171 -23.40 3.64 11.67
N LEU A 172 -23.66 3.10 10.46
CA LEU A 172 -23.26 3.75 9.22
C LEU A 172 -23.89 5.13 9.04
N ALA A 173 -25.14 5.30 9.47
CA ALA A 173 -25.85 6.56 9.35
C ALA A 173 -25.33 7.63 10.32
N GLU A 174 -24.80 7.22 11.48
CA GLU A 174 -24.44 8.12 12.58
C GLU A 174 -22.92 8.43 12.65
N SER A 175 -22.07 7.59 12.03
CA SER A 175 -20.62 7.71 12.14
C SER A 175 -19.99 8.44 10.94
N SER A 176 -18.83 9.06 11.18
CA SER A 176 -18.03 9.64 10.10
C SER A 176 -17.38 8.59 9.21
N LEU A 177 -17.31 7.34 9.65
CA LEU A 177 -16.60 6.22 9.02
C LEU A 177 -15.13 6.52 8.71
N SER A 178 -14.55 7.48 9.41
CA SER A 178 -13.17 7.91 9.25
C SER A 178 -12.22 7.04 10.08
N GLU A 179 -10.92 7.12 9.78
CA GLU A 179 -9.89 6.46 10.57
C GLU A 179 -9.89 6.93 12.03
N TYR A 180 -10.05 8.24 12.26
CA TYR A 180 -10.11 8.81 13.60
C TYR A 180 -11.29 8.30 14.43
N ASP A 181 -12.45 8.15 13.82
CA ASP A 181 -13.63 7.57 14.47
C ASP A 181 -13.36 6.11 14.87
N GLY A 182 -12.85 5.31 13.94
CA GLY A 182 -12.49 3.92 14.20
C GLY A 182 -11.46 3.78 15.33
N VAL A 183 -10.40 4.60 15.31
CA VAL A 183 -9.38 4.63 16.36
C VAL A 183 -9.98 5.02 17.71
N SER A 184 -10.87 6.02 17.74
CA SER A 184 -11.53 6.47 18.98
C SER A 184 -12.33 5.35 19.62
N ARG A 185 -13.13 4.62 18.82
CA ARG A 185 -13.94 3.49 19.29
C ARG A 185 -13.09 2.30 19.76
N PHE A 186 -11.98 2.03 19.09
CA PHE A 186 -11.06 0.98 19.49
C PHE A 186 -10.35 1.36 20.79
N ARG A 187 -9.91 2.62 20.96
CA ARG A 187 -9.26 3.10 22.18
C ARG A 187 -10.19 3.12 23.39
N SER A 188 -11.47 3.46 23.20
CA SER A 188 -12.48 3.45 24.27
C SER A 188 -12.95 2.06 24.69
N GLU A 189 -12.38 1.01 24.11
CA GLU A 189 -12.77 -0.41 24.29
C GLU A 189 -14.22 -0.73 23.83
N GLU A 190 -14.84 0.15 23.06
CA GLU A 190 -16.12 -0.14 22.42
C GLU A 190 -16.00 -1.24 21.36
N CYS A 191 -14.83 -1.27 20.69
CA CYS A 191 -14.47 -2.30 19.74
C CYS A 191 -13.28 -3.11 20.24
N ARG A 192 -13.29 -4.43 20.02
CA ARG A 192 -12.17 -5.32 20.38
C ARG A 192 -11.09 -5.36 19.32
N TYR A 193 -11.47 -5.17 18.06
CA TYR A 193 -10.61 -5.24 16.90
C TYR A 193 -10.66 -3.93 16.13
N PHE A 194 -9.56 -3.66 15.44
CA PHE A 194 -9.48 -2.59 14.44
C PHE A 194 -9.00 -3.22 13.13
N LEU A 195 -9.76 -3.02 12.07
CA LEU A 195 -9.39 -3.47 10.72
C LEU A 195 -9.00 -2.24 9.90
N GLY A 196 -7.72 -2.07 9.62
CA GLY A 196 -7.19 -0.90 8.94
C GLY A 196 -5.88 -1.18 8.23
N PHE A 197 -4.96 -0.22 8.25
CA PHE A 197 -3.59 -0.36 7.79
C PHE A 197 -2.61 -0.32 8.96
N THR A 198 -1.35 -0.72 8.70
CA THR A 198 -0.28 -0.62 9.71
C THR A 198 -0.02 0.81 10.13
N GLU A 199 -0.15 1.77 9.25
CA GLU A 199 0.03 3.20 9.48
C GLU A 199 -0.95 3.75 10.53
N SER A 200 -2.08 3.10 10.72
CA SER A 200 -3.02 3.44 11.81
C SER A 200 -2.39 3.26 13.19
N LEU A 201 -1.34 2.43 13.33
CA LEU A 201 -0.64 2.24 14.61
C LEU A 201 -0.04 3.53 15.16
N ARG A 202 0.30 4.51 14.32
CA ARG A 202 0.75 5.85 14.77
C ARG A 202 -0.28 6.59 15.64
N LEU A 203 -1.55 6.18 15.56
CA LEU A 203 -2.66 6.76 16.32
C LEU A 203 -2.95 6.00 17.62
N PHE A 204 -2.27 4.87 17.84
CA PHE A 204 -2.38 4.06 19.05
C PHE A 204 -1.15 4.26 19.95
N GLU A 205 -1.30 3.97 21.24
CA GLU A 205 -0.15 3.83 22.13
C GLU A 205 0.40 2.40 21.98
N PRO A 206 1.70 2.22 21.62
CA PRO A 206 2.16 1.03 20.92
C PRO A 206 2.38 -0.24 21.75
N ASP A 207 2.12 -0.27 23.05
CA ASP A 207 2.81 -1.26 23.88
C ASP A 207 2.11 -2.62 24.04
N ASP A 208 0.86 -2.81 23.56
CA ASP A 208 0.13 -4.03 23.92
C ASP A 208 -0.77 -4.59 22.80
N TYR A 209 -0.37 -4.38 21.55
CA TYR A 209 -1.15 -4.85 20.40
C TYR A 209 -0.53 -6.06 19.70
N ILE A 210 -1.40 -6.90 19.16
CA ILE A 210 -1.09 -7.90 18.14
C ILE A 210 -1.56 -7.36 16.80
N VAL A 211 -0.70 -7.47 15.80
CA VAL A 211 -0.97 -7.02 14.43
C VAL A 211 -0.85 -8.23 13.50
N ARG A 212 -1.90 -8.48 12.73
CA ARG A 212 -1.94 -9.53 11.71
C ARG A 212 -2.43 -8.95 10.40
N PHE A 213 -1.91 -9.47 9.28
CA PHE A 213 -2.52 -9.14 7.99
C PHE A 213 -3.89 -9.78 7.88
N ALA A 214 -4.87 -8.99 7.47
CA ALA A 214 -6.25 -9.43 7.35
C ALA A 214 -6.43 -10.30 6.10
N ASN A 215 -7.14 -11.41 6.25
CA ASN A 215 -7.56 -12.27 5.17
C ASN A 215 -9.08 -12.16 4.97
N PHE A 216 -9.49 -11.96 3.73
CA PHE A 216 -10.89 -11.77 3.33
C PHE A 216 -11.50 -13.04 2.69
N SER A 217 -10.80 -14.18 2.70
CA SER A 217 -11.29 -15.43 2.13
C SER A 217 -11.74 -16.42 3.20
N GLU A 218 -12.92 -17.02 3.02
CA GLU A 218 -13.38 -18.17 3.80
C GLU A 218 -12.72 -19.48 3.33
N ASN A 219 -12.18 -19.50 2.10
CA ASN A 219 -11.58 -20.70 1.56
C ASN A 219 -10.20 -20.94 2.19
N PRO A 220 -9.97 -22.08 2.86
CA PRO A 220 -8.67 -22.40 3.47
C PRO A 220 -7.49 -22.43 2.49
N GLU A 221 -7.75 -22.68 1.21
CA GLU A 221 -6.71 -22.69 0.16
C GLU A 221 -6.29 -21.28 -0.26
N ASP A 222 -7.15 -20.27 -0.03
CA ASP A 222 -6.93 -18.88 -0.37
C ASP A 222 -6.65 -18.02 0.90
N GLN A 223 -6.26 -18.62 2.01
CA GLN A 223 -6.04 -17.94 3.30
C GLN A 223 -4.74 -17.14 3.35
N MET A 224 -4.44 -16.40 2.30
CA MET A 224 -3.29 -15.51 2.26
C MET A 224 -3.75 -14.05 2.19
N PRO A 225 -3.11 -13.17 2.97
CA PRO A 225 -3.38 -11.74 2.82
C PRO A 225 -2.99 -11.29 1.42
N LEU A 226 -3.75 -10.36 0.87
CA LEU A 226 -3.44 -9.75 -0.40
C LEU A 226 -2.63 -8.48 -0.14
N PHE A 227 -1.44 -8.42 -0.73
CA PHE A 227 -0.55 -7.28 -0.63
C PHE A 227 -0.66 -6.39 -1.86
N MET A 228 -0.60 -5.09 -1.63
CA MET A 228 -0.31 -4.08 -2.63
C MET A 228 1.14 -3.65 -2.44
N VAL A 229 1.84 -3.39 -3.54
CA VAL A 229 3.25 -3.02 -3.50
C VAL A 229 3.44 -1.78 -4.36
N ASP A 230 4.10 -0.79 -3.79
CA ASP A 230 4.51 0.39 -4.54
C ASP A 230 5.80 0.10 -5.27
N TYR A 231 5.82 0.39 -6.55
CA TYR A 231 6.99 0.24 -7.41
C TYR A 231 7.50 1.57 -7.93
N ALA A 232 8.82 1.69 -8.04
CA ALA A 232 9.46 2.69 -8.87
C ALA A 232 10.01 2.04 -10.14
N SER A 233 9.79 2.67 -11.29
CA SER A 233 10.20 2.13 -12.60
C SER A 233 10.82 3.20 -13.47
N LEU A 234 11.76 2.76 -14.30
CA LEU A 234 12.36 3.59 -15.34
C LEU A 234 11.33 3.86 -16.45
N GLY A 235 11.23 5.12 -16.88
CA GLY A 235 10.41 5.50 -18.01
C GLY A 235 10.96 4.98 -19.35
N ASN A 236 10.08 4.63 -20.28
CA ASN A 236 10.51 4.10 -21.58
C ASN A 236 11.15 5.15 -22.49
N ASN A 237 10.89 6.44 -22.24
CA ASN A 237 11.36 7.57 -23.03
C ASN A 237 12.50 8.34 -22.37
N VAL A 238 13.17 7.75 -21.37
CA VAL A 238 14.33 8.39 -20.72
C VAL A 238 15.42 8.66 -21.74
N ARG A 239 15.89 9.91 -21.76
CA ARG A 239 16.97 10.33 -22.63
C ARG A 239 18.32 9.86 -22.09
N GLU A 240 19.26 9.60 -23.01
CA GLU A 240 20.58 9.08 -22.66
C GLU A 240 21.32 9.96 -21.64
N GLU A 241 21.18 11.30 -21.75
CA GLU A 241 21.82 12.25 -20.82
C GLU A 241 21.25 12.25 -19.38
N LYS A 242 20.10 11.60 -19.14
CA LYS A 242 19.46 11.45 -17.83
C LYS A 242 19.51 10.02 -17.29
N LEU A 243 19.91 9.08 -18.13
CA LEU A 243 19.79 7.65 -17.79
C LEU A 243 20.55 7.30 -16.51
N LEU A 244 21.78 7.82 -16.35
CA LEU A 244 22.58 7.57 -15.14
C LEU A 244 21.90 8.14 -13.89
N ASP A 245 21.42 9.40 -13.95
CA ASP A 245 20.70 10.02 -12.87
C ASP A 245 19.44 9.19 -12.46
N CYS A 246 18.74 8.64 -13.45
CA CYS A 246 17.55 7.80 -13.19
C CYS A 246 17.91 6.45 -12.57
N LEU A 247 19.02 5.83 -12.99
CA LEU A 247 19.49 4.58 -12.40
C LEU A 247 19.93 4.80 -10.95
N ASP A 248 20.70 5.86 -10.68
CA ASP A 248 21.12 6.20 -9.33
C ASP A 248 19.92 6.54 -8.42
N LEU A 249 18.88 7.19 -8.95
CA LEU A 249 17.63 7.40 -8.20
C LEU A 249 16.93 6.08 -7.86
N LEU A 250 16.89 5.11 -8.78
CA LEU A 250 16.34 3.79 -8.49
C LEU A 250 17.17 3.04 -7.45
N GLU A 251 18.51 3.15 -7.49
CA GLU A 251 19.40 2.59 -6.47
C GLU A 251 19.18 3.24 -5.10
N ILE A 252 19.04 4.58 -5.04
CA ILE A 252 18.68 5.29 -3.81
C ILE A 252 17.37 4.78 -3.26
N MET A 253 16.35 4.60 -4.11
CA MET A 253 15.04 4.11 -3.70
C MET A 253 15.07 2.66 -3.18
N THR A 254 16.13 1.88 -3.46
CA THR A 254 16.34 0.54 -2.89
C THR A 254 17.28 0.55 -1.67
N ASP A 255 17.94 1.69 -1.41
CA ASP A 255 18.89 1.79 -0.31
C ASP A 255 18.18 1.75 1.05
N LYS A 256 18.75 0.96 1.97
CA LYS A 256 18.21 0.75 3.30
C LYS A 256 18.11 2.03 4.15
N GLU A 257 19.05 2.99 3.96
CA GLU A 257 19.05 4.23 4.73
C GLU A 257 17.93 5.15 4.25
N PHE A 258 17.75 5.28 2.93
CA PHE A 258 16.61 6.01 2.36
C PHE A 258 15.29 5.41 2.80
N ILE A 259 15.13 4.09 2.69
CA ILE A 259 13.90 3.40 3.09
C ILE A 259 13.64 3.54 4.60
N PHE A 260 14.69 3.47 5.42
CA PHE A 260 14.56 3.71 6.85
C PHE A 260 14.10 5.14 7.15
N ASP A 261 14.68 6.13 6.46
CA ASP A 261 14.29 7.53 6.58
C ASP A 261 12.82 7.79 6.22
N LEU A 262 12.26 7.02 5.25
CA LEU A 262 10.82 7.08 4.95
C LEU A 262 9.96 6.51 6.09
N CYS A 263 10.43 5.45 6.73
CA CYS A 263 9.69 4.78 7.83
C CYS A 263 9.75 5.56 9.15
N VAL A 264 10.72 6.50 9.30
CA VAL A 264 10.94 7.24 10.55
C VAL A 264 11.03 8.73 10.27
N GLN A 265 10.01 9.46 10.68
CA GLN A 265 9.94 10.91 10.54
C GLN A 265 10.09 11.59 11.90
N GLU A 266 11.05 12.49 12.05
CA GLU A 266 11.32 13.20 13.31
C GLU A 266 11.48 12.25 14.52
N GLY A 267 12.11 11.09 14.31
CA GLY A 267 12.30 10.07 15.33
C GLY A 267 11.05 9.25 15.69
N ARG A 268 9.96 9.41 14.92
CA ARG A 268 8.70 8.69 15.11
C ARG A 268 8.45 7.71 13.98
N LEU A 269 8.08 6.49 14.33
CA LEU A 269 7.66 5.47 13.37
C LEU A 269 6.39 5.90 12.62
N GLN A 270 6.41 5.73 11.30
CA GLN A 270 5.24 5.92 10.44
C GLN A 270 4.44 4.63 10.26
N TYR A 271 4.97 3.51 10.74
CA TYR A 271 4.41 2.16 10.62
C TYR A 271 4.17 1.69 9.18
N MET A 272 4.93 2.26 8.24
CA MET A 272 4.99 1.78 6.86
C MET A 272 5.67 0.41 6.81
N LEU A 273 5.34 -0.40 5.81
CA LEU A 273 5.95 -1.71 5.57
C LEU A 273 6.94 -1.62 4.42
N PRO A 274 8.24 -1.50 4.69
CA PRO A 274 9.24 -1.47 3.62
C PRO A 274 9.36 -2.82 2.92
N SER A 275 9.62 -2.80 1.61
CA SER A 275 9.98 -4.00 0.85
C SER A 275 11.40 -4.49 1.11
N CYS A 276 12.28 -3.64 1.66
CA CYS A 276 13.65 -3.96 2.04
C CYS A 276 13.70 -4.69 3.40
N MET A 277 14.17 -5.94 3.39
CA MET A 277 14.25 -6.78 4.59
C MET A 277 15.23 -6.24 5.64
N ARG A 278 16.32 -5.58 5.21
CA ARG A 278 17.38 -5.13 6.13
C ARG A 278 16.97 -4.05 7.11
N VAL A 279 15.91 -3.30 6.83
CA VAL A 279 15.47 -2.22 7.73
C VAL A 279 14.65 -2.73 8.91
N TYR A 280 14.06 -3.93 8.82
CA TYR A 280 13.15 -4.44 9.86
C TYR A 280 13.81 -4.59 11.23
N GLY A 281 15.08 -5.00 11.29
CA GLY A 281 15.81 -5.08 12.55
C GLY A 281 15.87 -3.74 13.29
N ARG A 282 16.20 -2.66 12.58
CA ARG A 282 16.25 -1.30 13.16
C ARG A 282 14.85 -0.79 13.55
N LEU A 283 13.85 -1.09 12.73
CA LEU A 283 12.46 -0.72 13.04
C LEU A 283 11.93 -1.50 14.26
N ALA A 284 12.32 -2.78 14.42
CA ALA A 284 11.95 -3.61 15.56
C ALA A 284 12.61 -3.14 16.87
N GLU A 285 13.82 -2.59 16.81
CA GLU A 285 14.44 -1.91 17.97
C GLU A 285 13.63 -0.71 18.46
N MET A 286 12.93 -0.01 17.55
CA MET A 286 12.04 1.09 17.89
C MET A 286 10.65 0.60 18.36
N ASN A 287 10.10 -0.44 17.71
CA ASN A 287 8.85 -1.08 18.13
C ASN A 287 8.81 -2.57 17.72
N PRO A 288 8.66 -3.49 18.70
CA PRO A 288 8.64 -4.94 18.45
C PRO A 288 7.53 -5.43 17.50
N VAL A 289 6.54 -4.61 17.17
CA VAL A 289 5.51 -4.97 16.19
C VAL A 289 6.12 -5.29 14.81
N TYR A 290 7.25 -4.68 14.48
CA TYR A 290 7.95 -4.95 13.22
C TYR A 290 8.51 -6.37 13.13
N ASP A 291 8.86 -7.02 14.26
CA ASP A 291 9.20 -8.45 14.24
C ASP A 291 8.00 -9.31 13.85
N GLN A 292 6.81 -9.00 14.40
CA GLN A 292 5.58 -9.71 14.05
C GLN A 292 5.22 -9.55 12.57
N LEU A 293 5.34 -8.33 12.03
CA LEU A 293 5.05 -8.02 10.63
C LEU A 293 6.06 -8.68 9.70
N TYR A 294 7.36 -8.61 10.05
CA TYR A 294 8.42 -9.24 9.27
C TYR A 294 8.20 -10.74 9.07
N GLN A 295 7.87 -11.47 10.16
CA GLN A 295 7.62 -12.91 10.07
C GLN A 295 6.45 -13.25 9.14
N GLN A 296 5.44 -12.38 9.06
CA GLN A 296 4.30 -12.56 8.17
C GLN A 296 4.59 -12.20 6.70
N LEU A 297 5.66 -11.42 6.44
CA LEU A 297 6.09 -11.04 5.09
C LEU A 297 7.09 -12.02 4.47
N LEU A 298 7.70 -12.91 5.28
CA LEU A 298 8.70 -13.87 4.79
C LEU A 298 8.16 -14.94 3.80
N PRO A 299 6.89 -15.43 3.88
CA PRO A 299 6.42 -16.45 2.95
C PRO A 299 6.51 -16.01 1.49
N GLU A 300 7.12 -16.84 0.64
CA GLU A 300 7.30 -16.57 -0.79
C GLU A 300 5.98 -16.62 -1.59
N GLU A 301 4.96 -17.26 -1.03
CA GLU A 301 3.63 -17.40 -1.63
C GLU A 301 2.78 -16.13 -1.50
N ASN A 302 3.26 -15.10 -0.80
CA ASN A 302 2.52 -13.85 -0.62
C ASN A 302 2.00 -13.29 -1.96
N GLY A 303 0.70 -13.03 -2.00
CA GLY A 303 0.01 -12.57 -3.20
C GLY A 303 0.10 -11.06 -3.38
N VAL A 304 0.41 -10.60 -4.59
CA VAL A 304 0.31 -9.18 -4.96
C VAL A 304 -0.79 -8.99 -5.98
N PHE A 305 -1.67 -8.03 -5.71
CA PHE A 305 -2.73 -7.71 -6.65
C PHE A 305 -2.21 -7.02 -7.89
N ARG A 306 -2.64 -7.51 -9.05
CA ARG A 306 -2.38 -6.90 -10.36
C ARG A 306 -3.63 -6.99 -11.23
N TYR A 307 -3.91 -5.94 -11.98
CA TYR A 307 -5.07 -5.86 -12.83
C TYR A 307 -4.66 -5.64 -14.30
N LYS A 308 -5.39 -6.23 -15.23
CA LYS A 308 -5.05 -6.19 -16.65
C LYS A 308 -5.71 -5.05 -17.42
N LYS A 309 -6.74 -4.42 -16.86
CA LYS A 309 -7.44 -3.32 -17.52
C LYS A 309 -6.85 -1.97 -17.14
N SER A 310 -7.12 -0.97 -17.95
CA SER A 310 -6.62 0.37 -17.74
C SER A 310 -7.13 1.00 -16.46
N PHE A 311 -6.21 1.62 -15.72
CA PHE A 311 -6.48 2.61 -14.68
C PHE A 311 -7.87 2.50 -14.02
N TYR A 312 -7.99 1.94 -12.96
CA TYR A 312 -9.00 1.48 -12.00
C TYR A 312 -10.26 2.33 -11.76
N GLU A 313 -10.65 3.24 -12.65
CA GLU A 313 -11.95 3.94 -12.58
C GLU A 313 -13.10 2.99 -12.24
N GLU A 314 -13.02 1.73 -12.71
CA GLU A 314 -14.01 0.71 -12.42
C GLU A 314 -14.10 0.40 -10.92
N PHE A 315 -12.98 0.28 -10.21
CA PHE A 315 -12.99 0.00 -8.77
C PHE A 315 -13.48 1.18 -7.96
N TYR A 316 -13.06 2.40 -8.30
CA TYR A 316 -13.58 3.61 -7.66
C TYR A 316 -15.09 3.74 -7.85
N ARG A 317 -15.55 3.64 -9.09
CA ARG A 317 -16.98 3.73 -9.38
C ARG A 317 -17.77 2.65 -8.65
N LYS A 318 -17.30 1.40 -8.65
CA LYS A 318 -17.97 0.28 -7.97
C LYS A 318 -17.97 0.42 -6.46
N SER A 319 -16.89 0.91 -5.87
CA SER A 319 -16.83 1.17 -4.43
C SER A 319 -17.74 2.34 -4.03
N ASP A 320 -17.81 3.40 -4.83
CA ASP A 320 -18.72 4.53 -4.60
C ASP A 320 -20.19 4.08 -4.72
N GLU A 321 -20.54 3.34 -5.80
CA GLU A 321 -21.88 2.75 -5.97
C GLU A 321 -22.28 1.83 -4.80
N LEU A 322 -21.31 1.05 -4.29
CA LEU A 322 -21.54 0.17 -3.15
C LEU A 322 -21.79 0.97 -1.87
N LEU A 323 -20.97 2.00 -1.59
CA LEU A 323 -21.18 2.87 -0.43
C LEU A 323 -22.55 3.56 -0.49
N GLU A 324 -22.91 4.11 -1.64
CA GLU A 324 -24.26 4.71 -1.84
C GLU A 324 -25.36 3.68 -1.58
N SER A 325 -25.22 2.46 -2.10
CA SER A 325 -26.23 1.41 -1.88
C SER A 325 -26.37 1.01 -0.41
N LEU A 326 -25.25 1.01 0.34
CA LEU A 326 -25.24 0.68 1.75
C LEU A 326 -25.83 1.79 2.63
N THR A 327 -25.67 3.06 2.20
CA THR A 327 -26.19 4.24 2.93
C THR A 327 -27.62 4.60 2.56
N LEU A 328 -28.07 4.36 1.32
CA LEU A 328 -29.41 4.71 0.83
C LEU A 328 -30.52 3.71 1.18
N MET A 329 -30.19 2.53 1.68
CA MET A 329 -31.19 1.54 2.09
C MET A 329 -31.97 1.91 3.38
N ASP A 330 -31.58 2.98 4.07
CA ASP A 330 -32.22 3.44 5.32
C ASP A 330 -33.43 4.38 5.12
N HIS A 331 -33.84 4.65 3.89
CA HIS A 331 -34.99 5.55 3.61
C HIS A 331 -36.20 4.83 2.98
N LYS A 332 -36.30 3.51 3.13
CA LYS A 332 -37.46 2.74 2.78
C LYS A 332 -37.91 1.90 3.96
#